data_ca6133f3f945314a66b9da5d9ae9f413
#
_entry.id   ca6133f3f945314a66b9da5d9ae9f413
#
_cell.length_a   1.000
_cell.length_b   1.000
_cell.length_c   1.000
_cell.angle_alpha   90.00
_cell.angle_beta   90.00
_cell.angle_gamma   90.00
#
_symmetry.space_group_name_H-M   'P 1'
#
loop_
_entity.id
_entity.type
_entity.pdbx_description
1 polymer ?
#
loop_
_entity_poly.entity_id
_entity_poly.type
_entity_poly.pdbx_seq_one_letter_code
_entity_poly.pdbx_strand_id
1 'polypeptide(L)'
;MTSIAAEEKVNIHTALAARGRSLEIPESADAYGWLNGSWELDVRKYWGVDVAARHIRGEAHFGWTLEGRALQDVWIMPRRSERTADIDKTMNMYGTTLRVWDPSIQAWRITWTNPAGNHREEQIGRWSGKDVVQLGARSDGTPTRWSFTEITPDSFHWLGEALQPDGKTWKLEGEFLAKRVS
;
A
#
# COMPACT_ATOMS: atom_id res chain seq x y z
N MET A 1 5.26 9.37 46.37
CA MET A 1 5.25 10.32 45.23
C MET A 1 4.64 9.60 44.04
N THR A 2 3.35 9.87 43.80
CA THR A 2 2.60 9.23 42.71
C THR A 2 2.93 10.00 41.43
N SER A 3 3.62 9.36 40.50
CA SER A 3 3.88 9.91 39.18
C SER A 3 2.53 10.03 38.44
N ILE A 4 2.09 11.24 38.20
CA ILE A 4 0.97 11.53 37.30
C ILE A 4 1.49 11.24 35.89
N ALA A 5 1.05 10.12 35.32
CA ALA A 5 1.28 9.86 33.90
C ALA A 5 0.67 11.03 33.11
N ALA A 6 1.48 11.70 32.29
CA ALA A 6 1.00 12.74 31.41
C ALA A 6 -0.10 12.16 30.52
N GLU A 7 -1.30 12.72 30.59
CA GLU A 7 -2.41 12.36 29.73
C GLU A 7 -1.96 12.57 28.26
N GLU A 8 -1.82 11.48 27.52
CA GLU A 8 -1.40 11.53 26.12
C GLU A 8 -2.48 12.27 25.33
N LYS A 9 -2.12 13.42 24.76
CA LYS A 9 -3.04 14.28 24.04
C LYS A 9 -3.59 13.52 22.84
N VAL A 10 -4.84 13.08 22.90
CA VAL A 10 -5.51 12.38 21.80
C VAL A 10 -5.63 13.31 20.59
N ASN A 11 -5.09 12.87 19.47
CA ASN A 11 -5.22 13.53 18.16
C ASN A 11 -5.52 12.45 17.10
N ILE A 12 -5.76 12.88 15.86
CA ILE A 12 -6.13 11.94 14.78
C ILE A 12 -5.11 10.80 14.60
N HIS A 13 -3.82 11.06 14.76
CA HIS A 13 -2.79 10.04 14.56
C HIS A 13 -2.80 9.01 15.68
N THR A 14 -2.88 9.46 16.94
CA THR A 14 -2.96 8.56 18.10
C THR A 14 -4.31 7.83 18.18
N ALA A 15 -5.41 8.45 17.72
CA ALA A 15 -6.71 7.82 17.66
C ALA A 15 -6.82 6.74 16.57
N LEU A 16 -6.10 6.91 15.46
CA LEU A 16 -6.04 5.90 14.38
C LEU A 16 -5.16 4.72 14.75
N ALA A 17 -4.02 4.96 15.40
CA ALA A 17 -2.99 3.96 15.60
C ALA A 17 -3.45 2.78 16.46
N ALA A 18 -3.10 1.58 16.05
CA ALA A 18 -3.27 0.36 16.81
C ALA A 18 -1.94 -0.40 16.94
N ARG A 19 -1.74 -1.11 18.06
CA ARG A 19 -0.49 -1.83 18.32
C ARG A 19 -0.30 -3.08 17.45
N GLY A 20 -1.39 -3.63 16.91
CA GLY A 20 -1.36 -4.86 16.11
C GLY A 20 -2.72 -5.23 15.57
N ARG A 21 -2.78 -6.37 14.93
CA ARG A 21 -3.99 -6.96 14.35
C ARG A 21 -5.03 -7.27 15.42
N SER A 22 -6.30 -6.95 15.16
CA SER A 22 -7.43 -7.38 15.98
C SER A 22 -7.56 -8.91 15.96
N LEU A 23 -7.97 -9.47 17.10
CA LEU A 23 -8.28 -10.91 17.19
C LEU A 23 -9.53 -11.30 16.37
N GLU A 24 -10.33 -10.34 15.95
CA GLU A 24 -11.46 -10.58 15.04
C GLU A 24 -11.03 -10.96 13.63
N ILE A 25 -9.77 -10.66 13.24
CA ILE A 25 -9.19 -11.10 11.98
C ILE A 25 -8.45 -12.42 12.24
N PRO A 26 -8.89 -13.55 11.66
CA PRO A 26 -8.18 -14.82 11.82
C PRO A 26 -6.72 -14.71 11.35
N GLU A 27 -5.81 -15.42 12.01
CA GLU A 27 -4.39 -15.42 11.62
C GLU A 27 -4.19 -15.89 10.17
N SER A 28 -4.94 -16.91 9.75
CA SER A 28 -4.94 -17.42 8.37
C SER A 28 -5.45 -16.42 7.33
N ALA A 29 -6.19 -15.39 7.76
CA ALA A 29 -6.69 -14.33 6.90
C ALA A 29 -5.75 -13.12 6.84
N ASP A 30 -4.70 -13.08 7.67
CA ASP A 30 -3.75 -11.96 7.71
C ASP A 30 -2.82 -11.95 6.50
N ALA A 31 -3.31 -11.35 5.41
CA ALA A 31 -2.53 -11.22 4.19
C ALA A 31 -1.56 -10.03 4.19
N TYR A 32 -1.65 -9.13 5.18
CA TYR A 32 -0.94 -7.85 5.11
C TYR A 32 -0.14 -7.46 6.34
N GLY A 33 -0.31 -8.15 7.48
CA GLY A 33 0.36 -7.76 8.73
C GLY A 33 1.88 -7.76 8.67
N TRP A 34 2.46 -8.57 7.79
CA TRP A 34 3.91 -8.60 7.52
C TRP A 34 4.43 -7.28 6.93
N LEU A 35 3.56 -6.44 6.32
CA LEU A 35 3.92 -5.12 5.80
C LEU A 35 4.18 -4.09 6.91
N ASN A 36 3.64 -4.30 8.12
CA ASN A 36 3.74 -3.33 9.21
C ASN A 36 5.18 -2.85 9.41
N GLY A 37 5.39 -1.52 9.38
CA GLY A 37 6.71 -0.89 9.45
C GLY A 37 6.98 0.08 8.29
N SER A 38 8.24 0.39 8.08
CA SER A 38 8.70 1.37 7.08
C SER A 38 9.56 0.70 6.03
N TRP A 39 9.40 1.16 4.78
CA TRP A 39 10.03 0.57 3.61
C TRP A 39 10.60 1.65 2.70
N GLU A 40 11.79 1.42 2.18
CA GLU A 40 12.37 2.18 1.06
C GLU A 40 11.96 1.50 -0.24
N LEU A 41 11.57 2.30 -1.24
CA LEU A 41 11.14 1.85 -2.55
C LEU A 41 12.15 2.25 -3.62
N ASP A 42 12.57 1.31 -4.45
CA ASP A 42 13.25 1.56 -5.72
C ASP A 42 12.21 1.47 -6.84
N VAL A 43 11.92 2.61 -7.48
CA VAL A 43 10.87 2.72 -8.49
C VAL A 43 11.41 2.31 -9.85
N ARG A 44 10.92 1.20 -10.39
CA ARG A 44 11.35 0.64 -11.66
C ARG A 44 10.46 1.08 -12.81
N LYS A 45 9.15 1.12 -12.57
CA LYS A 45 8.13 1.52 -13.55
C LYS A 45 7.01 2.29 -12.88
N TYR A 46 6.51 3.32 -13.57
CA TYR A 46 5.38 4.09 -13.09
C TYR A 46 4.51 4.54 -14.28
N TRP A 47 3.19 4.28 -14.22
CA TRP A 47 2.23 4.49 -15.31
C TRP A 47 2.71 3.91 -16.66
N GLY A 48 3.32 2.73 -16.63
CA GLY A 48 3.81 2.05 -17.82
C GLY A 48 5.14 2.57 -18.39
N VAL A 49 5.69 3.65 -17.81
CA VAL A 49 6.99 4.21 -18.20
C VAL A 49 8.10 3.55 -17.40
N ASP A 50 9.11 3.02 -18.06
CA ASP A 50 10.33 2.56 -17.40
C ASP A 50 11.12 3.76 -16.89
N VAL A 51 11.34 3.79 -15.59
CA VAL A 51 12.07 4.85 -14.89
C VAL A 51 13.27 4.33 -14.11
N ALA A 52 13.64 3.07 -14.32
CA ALA A 52 14.71 2.41 -13.58
C ALA A 52 16.03 3.19 -13.61
N ALA A 53 16.41 3.71 -14.80
CA ALA A 53 17.62 4.51 -14.97
C ALA A 53 17.58 5.88 -14.29
N ARG A 54 16.40 6.34 -13.84
CA ARG A 54 16.24 7.62 -13.12
C ARG A 54 16.53 7.49 -11.61
N HIS A 55 16.68 6.26 -11.11
CA HIS A 55 16.96 5.96 -9.69
C HIS A 55 16.02 6.66 -8.71
N ILE A 56 14.72 6.73 -9.06
CA ILE A 56 13.72 7.38 -8.21
C ILE A 56 13.52 6.54 -6.94
N ARG A 57 13.69 7.19 -5.79
CA ARG A 57 13.41 6.58 -4.48
C ARG A 57 12.04 7.01 -3.98
N GLY A 58 11.31 6.04 -3.48
CA GLY A 58 10.08 6.24 -2.74
C GLY A 58 10.22 5.74 -1.31
N GLU A 59 9.15 5.92 -0.55
CA GLU A 59 8.98 5.34 0.78
C GLU A 59 7.55 4.89 0.97
N ALA A 60 7.35 3.84 1.77
CA ALA A 60 6.03 3.39 2.18
C ALA A 60 6.05 3.09 3.69
N HIS A 61 4.97 3.46 4.37
CA HIS A 61 4.80 3.25 5.80
C HIS A 61 3.48 2.56 6.03
N PHE A 62 3.50 1.43 6.76
CA PHE A 62 2.31 0.63 7.04
C PHE A 62 2.10 0.54 8.54
N GLY A 63 0.85 0.61 8.97
CA GLY A 63 0.48 0.46 10.36
C GLY A 63 -0.93 -0.09 10.55
N TRP A 64 -1.11 -0.85 11.63
CA TRP A 64 -2.45 -1.22 12.07
C TRP A 64 -3.20 0.00 12.58
N THR A 65 -4.46 0.11 12.19
CA THR A 65 -5.34 1.22 12.54
C THR A 65 -6.71 0.70 12.98
N LEU A 66 -7.56 1.60 13.49
CA LEU A 66 -8.96 1.30 13.86
C LEU A 66 -9.05 0.08 14.78
N GLU A 67 -8.33 0.14 15.90
CA GLU A 67 -8.23 -0.95 16.89
C GLU A 67 -7.71 -2.27 16.30
N GLY A 68 -6.87 -2.18 15.25
CA GLY A 68 -6.31 -3.34 14.54
C GLY A 68 -7.24 -4.00 13.54
N ARG A 69 -8.40 -3.39 13.25
CA ARG A 69 -9.36 -3.91 12.26
C ARG A 69 -9.02 -3.52 10.83
N ALA A 70 -8.09 -2.59 10.65
CA ALA A 70 -7.58 -2.19 9.35
C ALA A 70 -6.06 -2.10 9.34
N LEU A 71 -5.45 -2.40 8.20
CA LEU A 71 -4.08 -2.02 7.91
C LEU A 71 -4.11 -0.83 6.94
N GLN A 72 -3.48 0.27 7.34
CA GLN A 72 -3.36 1.48 6.54
C GLN A 72 -1.91 1.71 6.15
N ASP A 73 -1.70 2.28 4.97
CA ASP A 73 -0.39 2.71 4.52
C ASP A 73 -0.39 4.13 4.00
N VAL A 74 0.82 4.65 3.80
CA VAL A 74 1.09 5.83 2.98
C VAL A 74 2.25 5.50 2.05
N TRP A 75 2.05 5.72 0.75
CA TRP A 75 3.07 5.59 -0.29
C TRP A 75 3.46 6.96 -0.81
N ILE A 76 4.75 7.23 -0.86
CA ILE A 76 5.29 8.54 -1.19
C ILE A 76 6.40 8.39 -2.23
N MET A 77 6.26 9.10 -3.35
CA MET A 77 7.25 9.14 -4.44
C MET A 77 7.26 10.53 -5.08
N PRO A 78 8.43 11.17 -5.23
CA PRO A 78 9.70 10.87 -4.57
C PRO A 78 9.58 10.86 -3.07
N ARG A 79 10.54 10.21 -2.36
CA ARG A 79 10.55 10.17 -0.88
C ARG A 79 10.60 11.58 -0.29
N ARG A 80 10.09 11.75 0.95
CA ARG A 80 9.91 13.08 1.58
C ARG A 80 11.18 13.94 1.59
N SER A 81 12.35 13.34 1.81
CA SER A 81 13.63 14.06 1.82
C SER A 81 14.07 14.59 0.44
N GLU A 82 13.47 14.13 -0.64
CA GLU A 82 13.79 14.51 -2.03
C GLU A 82 12.65 15.30 -2.70
N ARG A 83 11.58 15.60 -1.97
CA ARG A 83 10.46 16.37 -2.51
C ARG A 83 10.79 17.85 -2.64
N THR A 84 10.45 18.41 -3.79
CA THR A 84 10.57 19.85 -4.08
C THR A 84 9.20 20.42 -4.45
N ALA A 85 9.09 21.75 -4.52
CA ALA A 85 7.85 22.40 -4.96
C ALA A 85 7.51 22.12 -6.44
N ASP A 86 8.50 21.81 -7.25
CA ASP A 86 8.41 21.62 -8.71
C ASP A 86 8.33 20.13 -9.11
N ILE A 87 7.78 19.28 -8.25
CA ILE A 87 7.61 17.85 -8.58
C ILE A 87 6.73 17.71 -9.82
N ASP A 88 7.24 16.98 -10.80
CA ASP A 88 6.47 16.55 -11.97
C ASP A 88 5.21 15.78 -11.50
N LYS A 89 4.03 16.33 -11.82
CA LYS A 89 2.74 15.75 -11.40
C LYS A 89 2.55 14.31 -11.86
N THR A 90 3.16 13.94 -13.00
CA THR A 90 3.10 12.57 -13.53
C THR A 90 3.94 11.57 -12.73
N MET A 91 4.88 12.08 -11.92
CA MET A 91 5.76 11.30 -11.05
C MET A 91 5.48 11.54 -9.56
N ASN A 92 4.36 12.21 -9.24
CA ASN A 92 4.02 12.57 -7.88
C ASN A 92 3.02 11.57 -7.29
N MET A 93 3.45 10.81 -6.32
CA MET A 93 2.59 9.95 -5.51
C MET A 93 2.67 10.38 -4.04
N TYR A 94 1.53 10.65 -3.45
CA TYR A 94 1.37 10.81 -2.01
C TYR A 94 -0.03 10.31 -1.66
N GLY A 95 -0.13 9.00 -1.55
CA GLY A 95 -1.41 8.32 -1.42
C GLY A 95 -1.46 7.38 -0.23
N THR A 96 -2.66 6.95 0.09
CA THR A 96 -2.93 6.04 1.20
C THR A 96 -3.81 4.89 0.75
N THR A 97 -3.56 3.71 1.28
CA THR A 97 -4.45 2.56 1.15
C THR A 97 -5.03 2.21 2.51
N LEU A 98 -6.33 2.01 2.58
CA LEU A 98 -6.99 1.37 3.71
C LEU A 98 -7.40 -0.05 3.32
N ARG A 99 -6.98 -1.04 4.11
CA ARG A 99 -7.34 -2.46 3.93
C ARG A 99 -8.14 -2.94 5.12
N VAL A 100 -9.35 -3.42 4.87
CA VAL A 100 -10.28 -3.91 5.90
C VAL A 100 -10.66 -5.34 5.58
N TRP A 101 -10.52 -6.24 6.55
CA TRP A 101 -10.98 -7.61 6.42
C TRP A 101 -12.51 -7.69 6.38
N ASP A 102 -13.05 -8.38 5.38
CA ASP A 102 -14.48 -8.66 5.26
C ASP A 102 -14.73 -10.17 5.35
N PRO A 103 -15.23 -10.66 6.51
CA PRO A 103 -15.49 -12.08 6.70
C PRO A 103 -16.60 -12.62 5.81
N SER A 104 -17.50 -11.77 5.30
CA SER A 104 -18.61 -12.21 4.46
C SER A 104 -18.15 -12.70 3.08
N ILE A 105 -17.02 -12.17 2.59
CA ILE A 105 -16.42 -12.55 1.30
C ILE A 105 -15.07 -13.25 1.47
N GLN A 106 -14.64 -13.46 2.72
CA GLN A 106 -13.33 -14.06 3.06
C GLN A 106 -12.17 -13.40 2.30
N ALA A 107 -12.15 -12.04 2.32
CA ALA A 107 -11.16 -11.23 1.62
C ALA A 107 -11.00 -9.85 2.24
N TRP A 108 -10.00 -9.13 1.79
CA TRP A 108 -9.74 -7.77 2.18
C TRP A 108 -10.37 -6.79 1.19
N ARG A 109 -11.19 -5.85 1.69
CA ARG A 109 -11.62 -4.67 0.92
C ARG A 109 -10.53 -3.62 0.99
N ILE A 110 -10.16 -3.09 -0.15
CA ILE A 110 -9.03 -2.20 -0.29
C ILE A 110 -9.50 -0.93 -1.01
N THR A 111 -9.17 0.21 -0.42
CA THR A 111 -9.41 1.51 -1.04
C THR A 111 -8.10 2.28 -1.12
N TRP A 112 -7.66 2.56 -2.32
CA TRP A 112 -6.51 3.41 -2.62
C TRP A 112 -6.96 4.82 -2.98
N THR A 113 -6.27 5.82 -2.46
CA THR A 113 -6.47 7.21 -2.82
C THR A 113 -5.12 7.92 -2.94
N ASN A 114 -4.85 8.50 -4.10
CA ASN A 114 -3.69 9.36 -4.35
C ASN A 114 -4.17 10.75 -4.82
N PRO A 115 -4.36 11.72 -3.91
CA PRO A 115 -4.81 13.07 -4.26
C PRO A 115 -3.86 13.80 -5.20
N ALA A 116 -2.54 13.54 -5.07
CA ALA A 116 -1.53 14.17 -5.91
C ALA A 116 -1.68 13.81 -7.39
N GLY A 117 -2.12 12.60 -7.69
CA GLY A 117 -2.38 12.10 -9.05
C GLY A 117 -3.86 12.07 -9.43
N ASN A 118 -4.76 12.54 -8.55
CA ASN A 118 -6.22 12.40 -8.71
C ASN A 118 -6.66 10.96 -9.06
N HIS A 119 -6.07 9.99 -8.39
CA HIS A 119 -6.29 8.57 -8.65
C HIS A 119 -6.94 7.89 -7.45
N ARG A 120 -8.00 7.13 -7.70
CA ARG A 120 -8.70 6.29 -6.73
C ARG A 120 -8.96 4.93 -7.34
N GLU A 121 -8.89 3.90 -6.49
CA GLU A 121 -9.14 2.54 -6.91
C GLU A 121 -9.67 1.69 -5.74
N GLU A 122 -10.63 0.83 -6.02
CA GLU A 122 -11.16 -0.16 -5.08
C GLU A 122 -10.80 -1.55 -5.55
N GLN A 123 -10.36 -2.40 -4.63
CA GLN A 123 -9.89 -3.74 -4.95
C GLN A 123 -10.30 -4.74 -3.87
N ILE A 124 -10.27 -6.00 -4.23
CA ILE A 124 -10.42 -7.14 -3.32
C ILE A 124 -9.10 -7.92 -3.30
N GLY A 125 -8.53 -8.06 -2.12
CA GLY A 125 -7.24 -8.70 -1.91
C GLY A 125 -7.32 -10.03 -1.18
N ARG A 126 -6.46 -10.98 -1.58
CA ARG A 126 -6.32 -12.31 -0.97
C ARG A 126 -4.91 -12.85 -1.13
N TRP A 127 -4.56 -13.80 -0.29
CA TRP A 127 -3.46 -14.71 -0.60
C TRP A 127 -3.74 -15.49 -1.88
N SER A 128 -2.72 -15.64 -2.73
CA SER A 128 -2.72 -16.47 -3.93
C SER A 128 -1.41 -17.26 -3.98
N GLY A 129 -1.42 -18.44 -3.41
CA GLY A 129 -0.19 -19.18 -3.16
C GLY A 129 0.70 -18.46 -2.13
N LYS A 130 1.89 -18.05 -2.54
CA LYS A 130 2.85 -17.30 -1.71
C LYS A 130 2.79 -15.78 -1.92
N ASP A 131 1.95 -15.32 -2.84
CA ASP A 131 1.79 -13.91 -3.19
C ASP A 131 0.49 -13.36 -2.62
N VAL A 132 0.39 -12.03 -2.48
CA VAL A 132 -0.87 -11.36 -2.18
C VAL A 132 -1.33 -10.66 -3.44
N VAL A 133 -2.53 -10.99 -3.92
CA VAL A 133 -3.09 -10.45 -5.16
C VAL A 133 -4.33 -9.61 -4.83
N GLN A 134 -4.39 -8.43 -5.42
CA GLN A 134 -5.49 -7.48 -5.32
C GLN A 134 -6.10 -7.27 -6.71
N LEU A 135 -7.39 -7.52 -6.84
CA LEU A 135 -8.12 -7.34 -8.11
C LEU A 135 -9.16 -6.23 -7.96
N GLY A 136 -9.21 -5.34 -8.93
CA GLY A 136 -10.15 -4.23 -8.96
C GLY A 136 -10.32 -3.67 -10.35
N ALA A 137 -10.79 -2.43 -10.41
CA ALA A 137 -10.90 -1.69 -11.66
C ALA A 137 -10.72 -0.20 -11.41
N ARG A 138 -10.23 0.50 -12.42
CA ARG A 138 -10.18 1.96 -12.48
C ARG A 138 -11.57 2.56 -12.69
N SER A 139 -11.69 3.86 -12.51
CA SER A 139 -12.93 4.61 -12.74
C SER A 139 -13.47 4.51 -14.18
N ASP A 140 -12.59 4.24 -15.15
CA ASP A 140 -12.97 3.99 -16.55
C ASP A 140 -13.38 2.54 -16.83
N GLY A 141 -13.41 1.68 -15.80
CA GLY A 141 -13.76 0.27 -15.89
C GLY A 141 -12.60 -0.66 -16.28
N THR A 142 -11.39 -0.14 -16.52
CA THR A 142 -10.22 -0.96 -16.83
C THR A 142 -9.88 -1.87 -15.66
N PRO A 143 -9.91 -3.21 -15.80
CA PRO A 143 -9.54 -4.12 -14.74
C PRO A 143 -8.06 -3.96 -14.36
N THR A 144 -7.78 -4.01 -13.06
CA THR A 144 -6.43 -3.90 -12.52
C THR A 144 -6.09 -5.09 -11.63
N ARG A 145 -4.81 -5.40 -11.58
CA ARG A 145 -4.24 -6.41 -10.70
C ARG A 145 -2.99 -5.84 -10.05
N TRP A 146 -3.01 -5.75 -8.73
CA TRP A 146 -1.84 -5.38 -7.95
C TRP A 146 -1.37 -6.59 -7.14
N SER A 147 -0.08 -6.80 -7.10
CA SER A 147 0.48 -7.98 -6.45
C SER A 147 1.69 -7.64 -5.60
N PHE A 148 1.76 -8.25 -4.43
CA PHE A 148 2.98 -8.35 -3.64
C PHE A 148 3.56 -9.73 -3.87
N THR A 149 4.75 -9.78 -4.42
CA THR A 149 5.46 -11.01 -4.78
C THR A 149 6.84 -11.03 -4.15
N GLU A 150 7.54 -12.16 -4.22
CA GLU A 150 8.89 -12.31 -3.66
C GLU A 150 8.99 -11.85 -2.20
N ILE A 151 7.93 -12.12 -1.43
CA ILE A 151 7.77 -11.65 -0.05
C ILE A 151 8.79 -12.34 0.85
N THR A 152 9.58 -11.53 1.55
CA THR A 152 10.46 -11.94 2.63
C THR A 152 10.23 -11.06 3.87
N PRO A 153 10.80 -11.34 5.04
CA PRO A 153 10.70 -10.43 6.19
C PRO A 153 11.19 -9.01 5.91
N ASP A 154 12.16 -8.85 4.98
CA ASP A 154 12.88 -7.60 4.75
C ASP A 154 12.74 -7.03 3.34
N SER A 155 12.00 -7.69 2.46
CA SER A 155 11.79 -7.23 1.08
C SER A 155 10.49 -7.73 0.49
N PHE A 156 10.00 -7.01 -0.51
CA PHE A 156 8.95 -7.47 -1.43
C PHE A 156 9.12 -6.82 -2.79
N HIS A 157 8.51 -7.44 -3.80
CA HIS A 157 8.36 -6.89 -5.14
C HIS A 157 6.88 -6.58 -5.35
N TRP A 158 6.54 -5.32 -5.63
CA TRP A 158 5.17 -4.90 -5.92
C TRP A 158 4.98 -4.66 -7.41
N LEU A 159 3.91 -5.22 -7.96
CA LEU A 159 3.54 -5.12 -9.37
C LEU A 159 2.14 -4.55 -9.50
N GLY A 160 1.99 -3.55 -10.36
CA GLY A 160 0.70 -2.99 -10.76
C GLY A 160 0.46 -3.20 -12.25
N GLU A 161 -0.62 -3.88 -12.60
CA GLU A 161 -0.94 -4.27 -13.96
C GLU A 161 -2.36 -3.84 -14.33
N ALA A 162 -2.58 -3.57 -15.63
CA ALA A 162 -3.88 -3.31 -16.21
C ALA A 162 -4.18 -4.29 -17.35
N LEU A 163 -5.43 -4.78 -17.39
CA LEU A 163 -5.88 -5.67 -18.47
C LEU A 163 -6.02 -4.87 -19.75
N GLN A 164 -5.45 -5.40 -20.82
CA GLN A 164 -5.52 -4.76 -22.13
C GLN A 164 -6.90 -5.02 -22.79
N PRO A 165 -7.28 -4.24 -23.82
CA PRO A 165 -8.55 -4.39 -24.51
C PRO A 165 -8.79 -5.77 -25.14
N ASP A 166 -7.74 -6.58 -25.31
CA ASP A 166 -7.87 -7.97 -25.78
C ASP A 166 -8.48 -8.92 -24.74
N GLY A 167 -8.69 -8.43 -23.50
CA GLY A 167 -9.26 -9.18 -22.39
C GLY A 167 -8.40 -10.33 -21.88
N LYS A 168 -7.13 -10.38 -22.24
CA LYS A 168 -6.20 -11.48 -21.91
C LYS A 168 -4.84 -11.00 -21.42
N THR A 169 -4.29 -9.97 -22.05
CA THR A 169 -2.94 -9.49 -21.78
C THR A 169 -2.94 -8.52 -20.61
N TRP A 170 -2.17 -8.81 -19.58
CA TRP A 170 -1.88 -7.90 -18.47
C TRP A 170 -0.62 -7.09 -18.77
N LYS A 171 -0.76 -5.78 -18.84
CA LYS A 171 0.35 -4.84 -19.04
C LYS A 171 0.86 -4.34 -17.71
N LEU A 172 2.15 -4.52 -17.46
CA LEU A 172 2.82 -3.97 -16.29
C LEU A 172 2.92 -2.45 -16.41
N GLU A 173 2.35 -1.73 -15.45
CA GLU A 173 2.31 -0.27 -15.41
C GLU A 173 2.99 0.33 -14.17
N GLY A 174 3.11 -0.43 -13.09
CA GLY A 174 3.80 -0.04 -11.88
C GLY A 174 4.71 -1.16 -11.38
N GLU A 175 5.91 -0.81 -10.93
CA GLU A 175 6.88 -1.77 -10.40
C GLU A 175 7.76 -1.12 -9.35
N PHE A 176 7.74 -1.67 -8.14
CA PHE A 176 8.53 -1.21 -7.02
C PHE A 176 9.25 -2.37 -6.34
N LEU A 177 10.55 -2.22 -6.13
CA LEU A 177 11.32 -3.10 -5.26
C LEU A 177 11.40 -2.45 -3.88
N ALA A 178 10.98 -3.15 -2.85
CA ALA A 178 10.91 -2.63 -1.49
C ALA A 178 11.91 -3.31 -0.57
N LYS A 179 12.53 -2.52 0.29
CA LYS A 179 13.38 -3.01 1.38
C LYS A 179 12.92 -2.40 2.71
N ARG A 180 12.85 -3.23 3.74
CA ARG A 180 12.48 -2.79 5.09
C ARG A 180 13.56 -1.86 5.66
N VAL A 181 13.11 -0.82 6.34
CA VAL A 181 13.97 0.15 7.02
C VAL A 181 13.77 0.05 8.53
N SER A 182 12.56 -0.28 8.98
CA SER A 182 12.21 -0.44 10.40
C SER A 182 10.90 -1.24 10.56
#